data_1f4f3fe64183d86d17c47d89098ab8a6
#
_entry.id   1f4f3fe64183d86d17c47d89098ab8a6
#
_cell.length_a   1.000
_cell.length_b   1.000
_cell.length_c   1.000
_cell.angle_alpha   90.00
_cell.angle_beta   90.00
_cell.angle_gamma   90.00
#
_symmetry.space_group_name_H-M   'P 1'
#
loop_
_entity.id
_entity.type
_entity.pdbx_description
1 polymer ?
#
loop_
_entity_poly.entity_id
_entity_poly.type
_entity_poly.pdbx_seq_one_letter_code
_entity_poly.pdbx_strand_id
1 'polypeptide(L)'
;MRRKKYPIVAITGSSGAGTSTVKTAFEHIMLRENIKAVFIEGDSFHKYDRFEMKKKVNEYKKKGGYLSHYSKEANLFEDLAELFKTFKFTGKGKRRYYLHSEEETEKWEGLKPGQFTPWEEISGDYDMLFYEGLHGGVEEVAPYVDLLIGVVPIINLEWIQKIHRDRTARGYSTEAIVQAIKARMDDYVDYITPQFSRTDINFQRVPMVDTSNPFIARDVPTADESLVVIRMKKEIIKKYDIDLTYLKNMLEGSFISRRNTIVVPGPKMGLAMEIIVTPIIQHLIKTSEL
;
A
#
# COMPACT_ATOMS: atom_id res chain seq x y z
N MET A 1 23.12 27.27 -1.00
CA MET A 1 21.71 27.03 -0.61
C MET A 1 21.39 25.56 -0.80
N ARG A 2 21.04 24.83 0.26
CA ARG A 2 20.47 23.47 0.11
C ARG A 2 19.10 23.61 -0.55
N ARG A 3 18.83 22.85 -1.61
CA ARG A 3 17.50 22.83 -2.24
C ARG A 3 16.53 22.11 -1.29
N LYS A 4 15.36 22.72 -1.04
CA LYS A 4 14.24 22.07 -0.35
C LYS A 4 14.00 20.71 -1.00
N LYS A 5 13.86 19.65 -0.19
CA LYS A 5 13.48 18.31 -0.66
C LYS A 5 12.10 17.98 -0.10
N TYR A 6 11.24 17.43 -0.91
CA TYR A 6 9.90 17.04 -0.50
C TYR A 6 9.89 15.58 -0.09
N PRO A 7 9.53 15.24 1.16
CA PRO A 7 9.50 13.87 1.63
C PRO A 7 8.51 13.01 0.84
N ILE A 8 8.87 11.74 0.64
CA ILE A 8 8.01 10.74 0.04
C ILE A 8 7.83 9.59 1.02
N VAL A 9 6.58 9.37 1.43
CA VAL A 9 6.17 8.22 2.23
C VAL A 9 5.39 7.28 1.32
N ALA A 10 5.84 6.04 1.22
CA ALA A 10 5.19 5.03 0.41
C ALA A 10 4.67 3.88 1.28
N ILE A 11 3.44 3.47 1.00
CA ILE A 11 2.85 2.24 1.53
C ILE A 11 2.89 1.20 0.41
N THR A 12 3.46 0.04 0.71
CA THR A 12 3.34 -1.14 -0.15
C THR A 12 2.57 -2.24 0.58
N GLY A 13 1.66 -2.86 -0.12
CA GLY A 13 0.85 -3.93 0.46
C GLY A 13 -0.09 -4.54 -0.55
N SER A 14 -0.58 -5.73 -0.23
CA SER A 14 -1.55 -6.40 -1.08
C SER A 14 -2.94 -5.79 -0.94
N SER A 15 -3.70 -5.84 -2.01
CA SER A 15 -5.10 -5.43 -2.03
C SER A 15 -5.91 -6.21 -0.97
N GLY A 16 -6.55 -5.49 -0.05
CA GLY A 16 -7.31 -6.09 1.06
C GLY A 16 -6.55 -6.16 2.39
N ALA A 17 -5.30 -5.70 2.45
CA ALA A 17 -4.47 -5.72 3.66
C ALA A 17 -4.94 -4.79 4.81
N GLY A 18 -6.03 -4.06 4.62
CA GLY A 18 -6.49 -3.03 5.57
C GLY A 18 -6.16 -1.62 5.09
N THR A 19 -6.13 -1.42 3.79
CA THR A 19 -5.81 -0.14 3.14
C THR A 19 -6.69 1.01 3.62
N SER A 20 -7.96 0.77 3.92
CA SER A 20 -8.85 1.78 4.53
C SER A 20 -8.36 2.24 5.90
N THR A 21 -7.91 1.34 6.77
CA THR A 21 -7.34 1.69 8.08
C THR A 21 -6.07 2.53 7.92
N VAL A 22 -5.22 2.17 6.95
CA VAL A 22 -4.01 2.92 6.62
C VAL A 22 -4.36 4.33 6.15
N LYS A 23 -5.26 4.44 5.17
CA LYS A 23 -5.71 5.73 4.64
C LYS A 23 -6.24 6.64 5.75
N THR A 24 -7.15 6.12 6.58
CA THR A 24 -7.72 6.87 7.71
C THR A 24 -6.64 7.32 8.70
N ALA A 25 -5.69 6.45 9.08
CA ALA A 25 -4.60 6.81 9.98
C ALA A 25 -3.74 7.94 9.41
N PHE A 26 -3.41 7.89 8.12
CA PHE A 26 -2.64 8.96 7.47
C PHE A 26 -3.44 10.25 7.30
N GLU A 27 -4.73 10.18 6.97
CA GLU A 27 -5.62 11.36 6.94
C GLU A 27 -5.67 12.06 8.31
N HIS A 28 -5.76 11.28 9.40
CA HIS A 28 -5.69 11.83 10.76
C HIS A 28 -4.35 12.49 11.06
N ILE A 29 -3.23 11.85 10.68
CA ILE A 29 -1.89 12.43 10.85
C ILE A 29 -1.78 13.75 10.07
N MET A 30 -2.14 13.76 8.79
CA MET A 30 -2.04 14.94 7.94
C MET A 30 -2.90 16.10 8.48
N LEU A 31 -4.14 15.80 8.89
CA LEU A 31 -5.04 16.81 9.45
C LEU A 31 -4.51 17.38 10.77
N ARG A 32 -4.08 16.51 11.69
CA ARG A 32 -3.60 16.93 13.02
C ARG A 32 -2.32 17.75 12.94
N GLU A 33 -1.41 17.36 12.06
CA GLU A 33 -0.12 18.02 11.88
C GLU A 33 -0.17 19.18 10.86
N ASN A 34 -1.36 19.48 10.29
CA ASN A 34 -1.56 20.50 9.26
C ASN A 34 -0.62 20.32 8.04
N ILE A 35 -0.46 19.08 7.59
CA ILE A 35 0.41 18.71 6.47
C ILE A 35 -0.42 18.60 5.19
N LYS A 36 0.01 19.26 4.13
CA LYS A 36 -0.58 19.16 2.79
C LYS A 36 0.14 18.08 1.99
N ALA A 37 -0.46 16.90 1.87
CA ALA A 37 0.11 15.81 1.12
C ALA A 37 -0.56 15.65 -0.26
N VAL A 38 0.24 15.34 -1.28
CA VAL A 38 -0.25 14.78 -2.53
C VAL A 38 -0.49 13.30 -2.33
N PHE A 39 -1.71 12.84 -2.50
CA PHE A 39 -2.06 11.42 -2.47
C PHE A 39 -1.97 10.82 -3.86
N ILE A 40 -1.21 9.72 -3.99
CA ILE A 40 -1.04 8.96 -5.23
C ILE A 40 -1.48 7.52 -4.96
N GLU A 41 -2.49 7.08 -5.68
CA GLU A 41 -2.94 5.70 -5.67
C GLU A 41 -2.15 4.88 -6.69
N GLY A 42 -1.64 3.72 -6.28
CA GLY A 42 -0.82 2.86 -7.12
C GLY A 42 -1.54 2.34 -8.36
N ASP A 43 -2.86 2.11 -8.28
CA ASP A 43 -3.67 1.68 -9.40
C ASP A 43 -3.67 2.69 -10.56
N SER A 44 -3.41 3.97 -10.28
CA SER A 44 -3.27 5.02 -11.31
C SER A 44 -2.03 4.84 -12.20
N PHE A 45 -1.06 4.02 -11.77
CA PHE A 45 0.16 3.68 -12.53
C PHE A 45 0.11 2.31 -13.20
N HIS A 46 -1.05 1.65 -13.24
CA HIS A 46 -1.24 0.51 -14.14
C HIS A 46 -1.15 0.97 -15.60
N LYS A 47 -0.56 0.14 -16.44
CA LYS A 47 -0.37 0.43 -17.87
C LYS A 47 -1.67 0.31 -18.66
N TYR A 48 -2.51 -0.62 -18.27
CA TYR A 48 -3.75 -0.98 -18.95
C TYR A 48 -4.96 -0.70 -18.07
N ASP A 49 -5.99 -0.11 -18.64
CA ASP A 49 -7.28 0.00 -17.99
C ASP A 49 -7.95 -1.38 -17.82
N ARG A 50 -9.10 -1.44 -17.14
CA ARG A 50 -9.80 -2.71 -16.88
C ARG A 50 -10.13 -3.48 -18.16
N PHE A 51 -10.48 -2.78 -19.21
CA PHE A 51 -10.90 -3.39 -20.49
C PHE A 51 -9.70 -3.87 -21.29
N GLU A 52 -8.67 -3.05 -21.37
CA GLU A 52 -7.40 -3.39 -22.01
C GLU A 52 -6.69 -4.53 -21.31
N MET A 53 -6.65 -4.51 -19.96
CA MET A 53 -6.04 -5.57 -19.16
C MET A 53 -6.72 -6.92 -19.42
N LYS A 54 -8.05 -6.94 -19.52
CA LYS A 54 -8.78 -8.18 -19.86
C LYS A 54 -8.39 -8.73 -21.25
N LYS A 55 -8.19 -7.86 -22.24
CA LYS A 55 -7.71 -8.27 -23.57
C LYS A 55 -6.28 -8.81 -23.49
N LYS A 56 -5.40 -8.09 -22.80
CA LYS A 56 -3.98 -8.48 -22.63
C LYS A 56 -3.81 -9.81 -21.92
N VAL A 57 -4.53 -10.04 -20.82
CA VAL A 57 -4.53 -11.34 -20.12
C VAL A 57 -4.94 -12.47 -21.08
N ASN A 58 -5.94 -12.26 -21.92
CA ASN A 58 -6.34 -13.28 -22.89
C ASN A 58 -5.29 -13.52 -24.00
N GLU A 59 -4.60 -12.46 -24.46
CA GLU A 59 -3.49 -12.58 -25.41
C GLU A 59 -2.32 -13.38 -24.82
N TYR A 60 -1.93 -13.11 -23.58
CA TYR A 60 -0.89 -13.86 -22.89
C TYR A 60 -1.24 -15.32 -22.69
N LYS A 61 -2.50 -15.62 -22.26
CA LYS A 61 -2.98 -17.00 -22.11
C LYS A 61 -2.91 -17.80 -23.41
N LYS A 62 -3.27 -17.19 -24.56
CA LYS A 62 -3.17 -17.86 -25.87
C LYS A 62 -1.73 -18.20 -26.24
N LYS A 63 -0.75 -17.50 -25.69
CA LYS A 63 0.68 -17.73 -25.88
C LYS A 63 1.29 -18.66 -24.80
N GLY A 64 0.47 -19.22 -23.91
CA GLY A 64 0.92 -20.07 -22.81
C GLY A 64 1.50 -19.33 -21.61
N GLY A 65 1.39 -17.99 -21.58
CA GLY A 65 1.85 -17.14 -20.48
C GLY A 65 0.71 -16.61 -19.62
N TYR A 66 1.06 -15.81 -18.64
CA TYR A 66 0.13 -15.09 -17.77
C TYR A 66 0.57 -13.64 -17.59
N LEU A 67 -0.38 -12.73 -17.44
CA LEU A 67 -0.16 -11.32 -17.12
C LEU A 67 -1.00 -10.96 -15.91
N SER A 68 -0.39 -10.36 -14.91
CA SER A 68 -1.09 -9.88 -13.72
C SER A 68 -0.80 -8.39 -13.46
N HIS A 69 -1.59 -7.78 -12.58
CA HIS A 69 -1.31 -6.43 -12.08
C HIS A 69 -0.04 -6.35 -11.20
N TYR A 70 0.57 -7.49 -10.87
CA TYR A 70 1.83 -7.51 -10.13
C TYR A 70 3.05 -7.31 -11.01
N SER A 71 2.97 -7.78 -12.28
CA SER A 71 4.11 -7.79 -13.19
C SER A 71 4.50 -6.40 -13.69
N LYS A 72 5.77 -6.24 -14.03
CA LYS A 72 6.33 -5.01 -14.60
C LYS A 72 5.64 -4.63 -15.92
N GLU A 73 5.27 -5.62 -16.73
CA GLU A 73 4.62 -5.42 -18.04
C GLU A 73 3.24 -4.75 -17.93
N ALA A 74 2.59 -4.92 -16.78
CA ALA A 74 1.27 -4.32 -16.52
C ALA A 74 1.34 -2.97 -15.81
N ASN A 75 2.53 -2.46 -15.51
CA ASN A 75 2.73 -1.25 -14.70
C ASN A 75 3.69 -0.25 -15.36
N LEU A 76 3.56 1.01 -14.98
CA LEU A 76 4.37 2.14 -15.44
C LEU A 76 5.41 2.48 -14.36
N PHE A 77 6.36 1.56 -14.07
CA PHE A 77 7.35 1.75 -12.99
C PHE A 77 8.29 2.91 -13.26
N GLU A 78 8.68 3.11 -14.51
CA GLU A 78 9.54 4.22 -14.93
C GLU A 78 8.84 5.58 -14.73
N ASP A 79 7.55 5.69 -15.06
CA ASP A 79 6.76 6.92 -14.85
C ASP A 79 6.54 7.19 -13.36
N LEU A 80 6.31 6.13 -12.56
CA LEU A 80 6.20 6.25 -11.10
C LEU A 80 7.52 6.72 -10.48
N ALA A 81 8.64 6.17 -10.93
CA ALA A 81 9.97 6.58 -10.50
C ALA A 81 10.27 8.03 -10.88
N GLU A 82 9.89 8.46 -12.09
CA GLU A 82 10.06 9.84 -12.53
C GLU A 82 9.18 10.81 -11.73
N LEU A 83 7.94 10.42 -11.40
CA LEU A 83 7.10 11.19 -10.48
C LEU A 83 7.80 11.36 -9.13
N PHE A 84 8.26 10.26 -8.51
CA PHE A 84 8.90 10.31 -7.20
C PHE A 84 10.16 11.19 -7.22
N LYS A 85 10.99 11.00 -8.22
CA LYS A 85 12.22 11.79 -8.42
C LYS A 85 11.90 13.27 -8.59
N THR A 86 11.00 13.61 -9.53
CA THR A 86 10.64 14.99 -9.82
C THR A 86 10.00 15.67 -8.62
N PHE A 87 9.05 14.98 -7.96
CA PHE A 87 8.41 15.53 -6.77
C PHE A 87 9.41 15.76 -5.64
N LYS A 88 10.28 14.80 -5.37
CA LYS A 88 11.29 14.91 -4.30
C LYS A 88 12.15 16.18 -4.40
N PHE A 89 12.46 16.62 -5.62
CA PHE A 89 13.34 17.77 -5.84
C PHE A 89 12.63 19.05 -6.18
N THR A 90 11.36 19.01 -6.57
CA THR A 90 10.64 20.20 -7.10
C THR A 90 9.27 20.44 -6.45
N GLY A 91 8.71 19.46 -5.76
CA GLY A 91 7.32 19.50 -5.28
C GLY A 91 6.29 19.40 -6.40
N LYS A 92 6.71 19.04 -7.61
CA LYS A 92 5.87 18.97 -8.82
C LYS A 92 5.89 17.59 -9.43
N GLY A 93 4.97 17.32 -10.36
CA GLY A 93 4.89 16.06 -11.09
C GLY A 93 3.57 15.95 -11.84
N LYS A 94 3.32 14.77 -12.37
CA LYS A 94 2.07 14.44 -13.05
C LYS A 94 1.36 13.30 -12.35
N ARG A 95 0.05 13.36 -12.29
CA ARG A 95 -0.80 12.29 -11.77
C ARG A 95 -2.00 12.09 -12.67
N ARG A 96 -2.65 10.95 -12.50
CA ARG A 96 -3.98 10.65 -13.01
C ARG A 96 -4.70 9.82 -11.96
N TYR A 97 -5.97 9.52 -12.17
CA TYR A 97 -6.75 8.68 -11.29
C TYR A 97 -7.25 7.45 -12.04
N TYR A 98 -7.35 6.34 -11.32
CA TYR A 98 -8.06 5.16 -11.78
C TYR A 98 -9.45 5.18 -11.19
N LEU A 99 -10.49 5.17 -12.00
CA LEU A 99 -11.87 5.30 -11.56
C LEU A 99 -12.44 3.93 -11.19
N HIS A 100 -12.72 3.73 -9.91
CA HIS A 100 -13.17 2.43 -9.38
C HIS A 100 -14.67 2.24 -9.48
N SER A 101 -15.46 3.31 -9.31
CA SER A 101 -16.92 3.30 -9.17
C SER A 101 -17.61 4.32 -10.09
N GLU A 102 -18.94 4.19 -10.23
CA GLU A 102 -19.76 5.17 -10.95
C GLU A 102 -19.70 6.56 -10.30
N GLU A 103 -19.69 6.64 -8.97
CA GLU A 103 -19.60 7.90 -8.23
C GLU A 103 -18.33 8.69 -8.57
N GLU A 104 -17.20 7.99 -8.74
CA GLU A 104 -15.94 8.62 -9.12
C GLU A 104 -15.96 9.15 -10.56
N THR A 105 -16.77 8.56 -11.43
CA THR A 105 -16.91 9.00 -12.82
C THR A 105 -17.78 10.25 -13.00
N GLU A 106 -18.60 10.62 -12.04
CA GLU A 106 -19.50 11.78 -12.13
C GLU A 106 -18.77 13.10 -12.45
N LYS A 107 -17.49 13.19 -12.04
CA LYS A 107 -16.65 14.38 -12.28
C LYS A 107 -15.92 14.34 -13.63
N TRP A 108 -16.06 13.24 -14.40
CA TRP A 108 -15.27 12.98 -15.60
C TRP A 108 -16.17 12.54 -16.75
N GLU A 109 -16.71 13.52 -17.49
CA GLU A 109 -17.62 13.27 -18.60
C GLU A 109 -17.03 12.29 -19.62
N GLY A 110 -17.81 11.26 -19.97
CA GLY A 110 -17.44 10.25 -20.97
C GLY A 110 -16.56 9.11 -20.46
N LEU A 111 -16.08 9.16 -19.21
CA LEU A 111 -15.32 8.06 -18.62
C LEU A 111 -16.23 7.06 -17.88
N LYS A 112 -15.75 5.81 -17.77
CA LYS A 112 -16.44 4.70 -17.11
C LYS A 112 -15.58 4.12 -15.99
N PRO A 113 -16.18 3.43 -14.99
CA PRO A 113 -15.43 2.70 -13.99
C PRO A 113 -14.45 1.70 -14.63
N GLY A 114 -13.22 1.73 -14.15
CA GLY A 114 -12.13 0.91 -14.68
C GLY A 114 -11.27 1.62 -15.74
N GLN A 115 -11.50 2.89 -16.01
CA GLN A 115 -10.68 3.72 -16.88
C GLN A 115 -9.81 4.71 -16.09
N PHE A 116 -8.83 5.28 -16.77
CA PHE A 116 -8.00 6.35 -16.24
C PHE A 116 -8.50 7.71 -16.66
N THR A 117 -8.32 8.70 -15.80
CA THR A 117 -8.44 10.11 -16.19
C THR A 117 -7.24 10.52 -17.05
N PRO A 118 -7.32 11.63 -17.80
CA PRO A 118 -6.15 12.25 -18.38
C PRO A 118 -5.08 12.57 -17.32
N TRP A 119 -3.81 12.62 -17.74
CA TRP A 119 -2.73 13.10 -16.89
C TRP A 119 -2.90 14.59 -16.60
N GLU A 120 -2.75 14.97 -15.34
CA GLU A 120 -2.77 16.35 -14.88
C GLU A 120 -1.49 16.72 -14.14
N GLU A 121 -1.09 17.99 -14.18
CA GLU A 121 0.03 18.49 -13.39
C GLU A 121 -0.38 18.56 -11.91
N ILE A 122 0.52 18.13 -11.03
CA ILE A 122 0.40 18.37 -9.59
C ILE A 122 0.66 19.86 -9.37
N SER A 123 -0.44 20.60 -9.14
CA SER A 123 -0.45 22.04 -8.90
C SER A 123 -0.86 22.31 -7.46
N GLY A 124 -0.06 23.09 -6.75
CA GLY A 124 -0.30 23.45 -5.35
C GLY A 124 0.98 23.52 -4.55
N ASP A 125 0.84 24.02 -3.32
CA ASP A 125 1.92 24.05 -2.35
C ASP A 125 1.71 22.85 -1.41
N TYR A 126 2.48 21.80 -1.65
CA TYR A 126 2.45 20.56 -0.91
C TYR A 126 3.72 20.40 -0.07
N ASP A 127 3.59 19.75 1.08
CA ASP A 127 4.69 19.47 1.98
C ASP A 127 5.34 18.12 1.68
N MET A 128 4.56 17.14 1.19
CA MET A 128 5.03 15.79 0.92
C MET A 128 4.19 15.06 -0.12
N LEU A 129 4.69 13.93 -0.60
CA LEU A 129 3.95 12.95 -1.38
C LEU A 129 3.67 11.70 -0.53
N PHE A 130 2.44 11.25 -0.56
CA PHE A 130 2.00 9.98 0.01
C PHE A 130 1.53 9.05 -1.10
N TYR A 131 2.15 7.88 -1.18
CA TYR A 131 1.78 6.83 -2.13
C TYR A 131 1.22 5.62 -1.39
N GLU A 132 0.14 5.05 -1.90
CA GLU A 132 -0.43 3.79 -1.43
C GLU A 132 -0.71 2.88 -2.62
N GLY A 133 -0.17 1.65 -2.60
CA GLY A 133 -0.42 0.68 -3.65
C GLY A 133 0.47 -0.55 -3.59
N LEU A 134 0.41 -1.35 -4.64
CA LEU A 134 1.13 -2.62 -4.74
C LEU A 134 2.66 -2.44 -4.90
N HIS A 135 3.10 -1.32 -5.44
CA HIS A 135 4.46 -1.16 -5.99
C HIS A 135 5.26 -0.02 -5.35
N GLY A 136 4.92 0.35 -4.10
CA GLY A 136 5.59 1.43 -3.38
C GLY A 136 7.07 1.17 -3.03
N GLY A 137 7.51 -0.09 -3.11
CA GLY A 137 8.88 -0.50 -2.78
C GLY A 137 9.62 -1.23 -3.90
N VAL A 138 9.18 -1.11 -5.17
CA VAL A 138 9.93 -1.67 -6.31
C VAL A 138 11.27 -0.97 -6.48
N GLU A 139 12.22 -1.61 -7.18
CA GLU A 139 13.60 -1.11 -7.29
C GLU A 139 13.69 0.26 -7.93
N GLU A 140 12.84 0.52 -8.90
CA GLU A 140 12.79 1.78 -9.64
C GLU A 140 12.45 2.99 -8.74
N VAL A 141 11.59 2.80 -7.73
CA VAL A 141 11.13 3.90 -6.86
C VAL A 141 11.84 3.95 -5.50
N ALA A 142 12.35 2.82 -5.02
CA ALA A 142 12.97 2.71 -3.70
C ALA A 142 14.03 3.79 -3.38
N PRO A 143 14.88 4.25 -4.32
CA PRO A 143 15.88 5.30 -4.04
C PRO A 143 15.28 6.66 -3.68
N TYR A 144 14.02 6.91 -3.99
CA TYR A 144 13.35 8.19 -3.76
C TYR A 144 12.46 8.21 -2.54
N VAL A 145 12.14 7.03 -1.97
CA VAL A 145 11.27 6.90 -0.80
C VAL A 145 12.05 7.20 0.49
N ASP A 146 11.49 8.06 1.35
CA ASP A 146 12.09 8.43 2.64
C ASP A 146 11.60 7.55 3.79
N LEU A 147 10.39 7.00 3.66
CA LEU A 147 9.81 6.01 4.57
C LEU A 147 8.96 5.01 3.79
N LEU A 148 9.37 3.75 3.79
CA LEU A 148 8.62 2.66 3.17
C LEU A 148 7.92 1.82 4.24
N ILE A 149 6.60 1.81 4.22
CA ILE A 149 5.75 1.04 5.13
C ILE A 149 5.14 -0.15 4.39
N GLY A 150 5.28 -1.34 4.94
CA GLY A 150 4.57 -2.54 4.48
C GLY A 150 3.28 -2.74 5.27
N VAL A 151 2.19 -3.01 4.55
CA VAL A 151 0.93 -3.47 5.16
C VAL A 151 0.58 -4.80 4.53
N VAL A 152 0.99 -5.86 5.19
CA VAL A 152 1.02 -7.21 4.60
C VAL A 152 0.31 -8.19 5.54
N PRO A 153 -0.87 -8.69 5.19
CA PRO A 153 -1.48 -9.80 5.92
C PRO A 153 -0.65 -11.08 5.73
N ILE A 154 -0.88 -12.09 6.53
CA ILE A 154 -0.42 -13.43 6.16
C ILE A 154 -1.12 -13.85 4.85
N ILE A 155 -0.45 -14.63 4.02
CA ILE A 155 -0.93 -14.96 2.67
C ILE A 155 -2.31 -15.63 2.68
N ASN A 156 -2.59 -16.48 3.66
CA ASN A 156 -3.91 -17.12 3.77
C ASN A 156 -5.02 -16.10 4.00
N LEU A 157 -4.80 -15.10 4.84
CA LEU A 157 -5.76 -14.02 5.06
C LEU A 157 -5.96 -13.18 3.79
N GLU A 158 -4.89 -12.88 3.06
CA GLU A 158 -4.98 -12.17 1.79
C GLU A 158 -5.87 -12.91 0.78
N TRP A 159 -5.70 -14.22 0.68
CA TRP A 159 -6.51 -15.03 -0.23
C TRP A 159 -7.97 -15.13 0.20
N ILE A 160 -8.24 -15.30 1.51
CA ILE A 160 -9.60 -15.28 2.05
C ILE A 160 -10.28 -13.95 1.71
N GLN A 161 -9.63 -12.83 2.00
CA GLN A 161 -10.16 -11.50 1.70
C GLN A 161 -10.41 -11.29 0.21
N LYS A 162 -9.48 -11.73 -0.64
CA LYS A 162 -9.64 -11.66 -2.10
C LYS A 162 -10.81 -12.50 -2.58
N ILE A 163 -10.93 -13.74 -2.14
CA ILE A 163 -12.02 -14.63 -2.53
C ILE A 163 -13.36 -14.04 -2.11
N HIS A 164 -13.46 -13.58 -0.87
CA HIS A 164 -14.68 -12.97 -0.36
C HIS A 164 -15.08 -11.74 -1.16
N ARG A 165 -14.15 -10.78 -1.36
CA ARG A 165 -14.40 -9.56 -2.12
C ARG A 165 -14.81 -9.84 -3.57
N ASP A 166 -14.07 -10.69 -4.28
CA ASP A 166 -14.29 -10.93 -5.70
C ASP A 166 -15.60 -11.74 -5.94
N ARG A 167 -16.03 -12.55 -4.95
CA ARG A 167 -17.36 -13.19 -4.96
C ARG A 167 -18.48 -12.19 -4.74
N THR A 168 -18.39 -11.40 -3.68
CA THR A 168 -19.50 -10.54 -3.22
C THR A 168 -19.65 -9.28 -4.08
N ALA A 169 -18.53 -8.61 -4.38
CA ALA A 169 -18.55 -7.34 -5.10
C ALA A 169 -18.47 -7.49 -6.63
N ARG A 170 -17.94 -8.61 -7.14
CA ARG A 170 -17.68 -8.80 -8.57
C ARG A 170 -18.38 -10.01 -9.19
N GLY A 171 -19.03 -10.85 -8.38
CA GLY A 171 -19.81 -12.00 -8.84
C GLY A 171 -19.01 -13.15 -9.47
N TYR A 172 -17.70 -13.24 -9.22
CA TYR A 172 -16.89 -14.35 -9.74
C TYR A 172 -17.11 -15.65 -8.94
N SER A 173 -16.99 -16.81 -9.60
CA SER A 173 -16.99 -18.10 -8.91
C SER A 173 -15.71 -18.30 -8.10
N THR A 174 -15.79 -19.05 -7.01
CA THR A 174 -14.63 -19.36 -6.16
C THR A 174 -13.52 -20.05 -6.97
N GLU A 175 -13.89 -20.97 -7.87
CA GLU A 175 -12.94 -21.70 -8.72
C GLU A 175 -12.19 -20.75 -9.65
N ALA A 176 -12.87 -19.79 -10.28
CA ALA A 176 -12.24 -18.80 -11.14
C ALA A 176 -11.26 -17.91 -10.37
N ILE A 177 -11.63 -17.51 -9.13
CA ILE A 177 -10.76 -16.70 -8.27
C ILE A 177 -9.54 -17.50 -7.83
N VAL A 178 -9.70 -18.76 -7.42
CA VAL A 178 -8.59 -19.64 -7.02
C VAL A 178 -7.63 -19.87 -8.19
N GLN A 179 -8.13 -20.10 -9.38
CA GLN A 179 -7.29 -20.21 -10.58
C GLN A 179 -6.53 -18.90 -10.87
N ALA A 180 -7.16 -17.76 -10.71
CA ALA A 180 -6.50 -16.47 -10.88
C ALA A 180 -5.43 -16.22 -9.80
N ILE A 181 -5.64 -16.65 -8.55
CA ILE A 181 -4.62 -16.59 -7.49
C ILE A 181 -3.42 -17.44 -7.88
N LYS A 182 -3.63 -18.71 -8.24
CA LYS A 182 -2.55 -19.62 -8.62
C LYS A 182 -1.75 -19.11 -9.82
N ALA A 183 -2.44 -18.63 -10.85
CA ALA A 183 -1.80 -18.20 -12.09
C ALA A 183 -0.89 -16.96 -11.94
N ARG A 184 -1.06 -16.16 -10.89
CA ARG A 184 -0.25 -14.96 -10.65
C ARG A 184 0.80 -15.13 -9.55
N MET A 185 0.99 -16.36 -9.04
CA MET A 185 1.92 -16.59 -7.92
C MET A 185 3.37 -16.28 -8.27
N ASP A 186 3.80 -16.56 -9.49
CA ASP A 186 5.15 -16.23 -9.95
C ASP A 186 5.37 -14.72 -9.89
N ASP A 187 4.44 -13.92 -10.46
CA ASP A 187 4.49 -12.47 -10.38
C ASP A 187 4.44 -11.95 -8.92
N TYR A 188 3.68 -12.62 -8.04
CA TYR A 188 3.63 -12.27 -6.62
C TYR A 188 4.99 -12.48 -5.95
N VAL A 189 5.65 -13.58 -6.25
CA VAL A 189 6.98 -13.89 -5.72
C VAL A 189 8.05 -12.96 -6.29
N ASP A 190 7.96 -12.63 -7.58
CA ASP A 190 8.99 -11.85 -8.26
C ASP A 190 8.86 -10.33 -8.00
N TYR A 191 7.64 -9.80 -7.90
CA TYR A 191 7.43 -8.35 -7.81
C TYR A 191 6.87 -7.86 -6.47
N ILE A 192 6.10 -8.67 -5.74
CA ILE A 192 5.46 -8.22 -4.50
C ILE A 192 6.30 -8.58 -3.27
N THR A 193 6.66 -9.86 -3.10
CA THR A 193 7.36 -10.30 -1.89
C THR A 193 8.73 -9.63 -1.67
N PRO A 194 9.55 -9.30 -2.69
CA PRO A 194 10.83 -8.65 -2.47
C PRO A 194 10.71 -7.27 -1.82
N GLN A 195 9.61 -6.58 -2.06
CA GLN A 195 9.37 -5.25 -1.49
C GLN A 195 9.26 -5.31 0.04
N PHE A 196 8.72 -6.42 0.60
CA PHE A 196 8.53 -6.56 2.06
C PHE A 196 9.85 -6.61 2.82
N SER A 197 10.93 -7.09 2.20
CA SER A 197 12.28 -7.04 2.79
C SER A 197 12.86 -5.62 2.84
N ARG A 198 12.38 -4.73 1.97
CA ARG A 198 12.82 -3.32 1.89
C ARG A 198 12.07 -2.41 2.85
N THR A 199 10.92 -2.83 3.40
CA THR A 199 10.10 -1.99 4.28
C THR A 199 10.87 -1.55 5.52
N ASP A 200 10.73 -0.29 5.87
CA ASP A 200 11.29 0.30 7.10
C ASP A 200 10.46 -0.11 8.32
N ILE A 201 9.15 -0.08 8.16
CA ILE A 201 8.17 -0.57 9.14
C ILE A 201 7.22 -1.51 8.42
N ASN A 202 6.94 -2.68 8.99
CA ASN A 202 6.02 -3.64 8.41
C ASN A 202 4.92 -3.99 9.41
N PHE A 203 3.67 -3.78 9.02
CA PHE A 203 2.46 -4.14 9.74
C PHE A 203 1.91 -5.44 9.15
N GLN A 204 2.05 -6.54 9.87
CA GLN A 204 1.55 -7.83 9.45
C GLN A 204 0.34 -8.25 10.26
N ARG A 205 -0.82 -8.31 9.64
CA ARG A 205 -2.03 -8.84 10.27
C ARG A 205 -2.03 -10.36 10.27
N VAL A 206 -2.22 -10.94 11.46
CA VAL A 206 -2.19 -12.38 11.72
C VAL A 206 -3.50 -12.77 12.42
N PRO A 207 -4.39 -13.52 11.79
CA PRO A 207 -5.59 -14.06 12.44
C PRO A 207 -5.24 -15.02 13.57
N MET A 208 -6.06 -15.00 14.62
CA MET A 208 -6.02 -15.96 15.74
C MET A 208 -7.01 -17.10 15.56
N VAL A 209 -7.74 -17.13 14.46
CA VAL A 209 -8.66 -18.20 14.05
C VAL A 209 -8.02 -19.05 12.98
N ASP A 210 -8.56 -20.24 12.77
CA ASP A 210 -8.04 -21.18 11.76
C ASP A 210 -8.20 -20.62 10.34
N THR A 211 -7.08 -20.45 9.66
CA THR A 211 -6.98 -20.02 8.26
C THR A 211 -6.19 -21.03 7.41
N SER A 212 -6.03 -22.27 7.89
CA SER A 212 -5.21 -23.30 7.23
C SER A 212 -5.67 -23.63 5.81
N ASN A 213 -6.98 -23.52 5.54
CA ASN A 213 -7.51 -23.70 4.19
C ASN A 213 -8.23 -22.43 3.70
N PRO A 214 -7.50 -21.48 3.11
CA PRO A 214 -8.04 -20.20 2.67
C PRO A 214 -9.07 -20.31 1.54
N PHE A 215 -9.10 -21.43 0.81
CA PHE A 215 -10.00 -21.62 -0.34
C PHE A 215 -11.42 -21.99 0.05
N ILE A 216 -11.62 -22.52 1.25
CA ILE A 216 -12.94 -22.90 1.77
C ILE A 216 -13.41 -22.03 2.95
N ALA A 217 -12.65 -21.05 3.36
CA ALA A 217 -13.02 -20.14 4.43
C ALA A 217 -14.32 -19.38 4.06
N ARG A 218 -15.31 -19.44 4.95
CA ARG A 218 -16.61 -18.79 4.73
C ARG A 218 -16.59 -17.33 5.07
N ASP A 219 -15.87 -16.98 6.14
CA ASP A 219 -15.84 -15.65 6.71
C ASP A 219 -14.42 -15.06 6.67
N VAL A 220 -14.34 -13.75 6.55
CA VAL A 220 -13.08 -13.02 6.66
C VAL A 220 -12.82 -12.77 8.14
N PRO A 221 -11.67 -13.20 8.70
CA PRO A 221 -11.32 -12.88 10.08
C PRO A 221 -11.42 -11.38 10.36
N THR A 222 -12.09 -11.02 11.45
CA THR A 222 -12.28 -9.63 11.87
C THR A 222 -11.01 -9.04 12.48
N ALA A 223 -11.02 -7.74 12.77
CA ALA A 223 -9.91 -7.11 13.50
C ALA A 223 -9.76 -7.71 14.90
N ASP A 224 -10.88 -7.95 15.61
CA ASP A 224 -10.88 -8.54 16.97
C ASP A 224 -10.34 -9.97 16.99
N GLU A 225 -10.46 -10.71 15.90
CA GLU A 225 -9.91 -12.04 15.72
C GLU A 225 -8.47 -12.04 15.20
N SER A 226 -7.75 -10.91 15.29
CA SER A 226 -6.42 -10.78 14.73
C SER A 226 -5.47 -10.05 15.67
N LEU A 227 -4.18 -10.36 15.51
CA LEU A 227 -3.08 -9.55 16.01
C LEU A 227 -2.38 -8.84 14.84
N VAL A 228 -1.67 -7.74 15.13
CA VAL A 228 -0.79 -7.08 14.19
C VAL A 228 0.63 -7.11 14.70
N VAL A 229 1.50 -7.77 13.95
CA VAL A 229 2.93 -7.83 14.22
C VAL A 229 3.58 -6.64 13.52
N ILE A 230 4.11 -5.70 14.29
CA ILE A 230 4.76 -4.49 13.80
C ILE A 230 6.27 -4.67 13.95
N ARG A 231 6.95 -4.90 12.82
CA ARG A 231 8.40 -5.03 12.75
C ARG A 231 9.01 -3.75 12.16
N MET A 232 10.02 -3.22 12.81
CA MET A 232 10.75 -2.03 12.37
C MET A 232 12.21 -2.36 12.09
N LYS A 233 12.83 -1.72 11.09
CA LYS A 233 14.29 -1.80 10.92
C LYS A 233 14.98 -1.18 12.14
N LYS A 234 16.13 -1.73 12.53
CA LYS A 234 16.91 -1.21 13.66
C LYS A 234 17.38 0.22 13.43
N GLU A 235 17.69 0.54 12.19
CA GLU A 235 18.11 1.87 11.74
C GLU A 235 17.00 2.91 11.96
N ILE A 236 15.75 2.53 11.71
CA ILE A 236 14.56 3.38 11.93
C ILE A 236 14.35 3.61 13.43
N ILE A 237 14.40 2.55 14.23
CA ILE A 237 14.29 2.66 15.70
C ILE A 237 15.33 3.64 16.23
N LYS A 238 16.60 3.47 15.83
CA LYS A 238 17.69 4.33 16.26
C LYS A 238 17.57 5.77 15.75
N LYS A 239 17.21 5.94 14.45
CA LYS A 239 17.14 7.25 13.82
C LYS A 239 16.05 8.15 14.42
N TYR A 240 14.93 7.55 14.80
CA TYR A 240 13.76 8.26 15.31
C TYR A 240 13.52 8.05 16.81
N ASP A 241 14.48 7.45 17.51
CA ASP A 241 14.43 7.19 18.95
C ASP A 241 13.12 6.51 19.41
N ILE A 242 12.74 5.44 18.70
CA ILE A 242 11.48 4.73 18.95
C ILE A 242 11.67 3.83 20.17
N ASP A 243 10.98 4.14 21.27
CA ASP A 243 10.95 3.33 22.49
C ASP A 243 9.78 2.31 22.44
N LEU A 244 10.12 1.02 22.26
CA LEU A 244 9.14 -0.05 22.25
C LEU A 244 8.45 -0.24 23.60
N THR A 245 9.12 0.10 24.72
CA THR A 245 8.52 0.01 26.05
C THR A 245 7.45 1.07 26.21
N TYR A 246 7.73 2.28 25.76
CA TYR A 246 6.74 3.35 25.71
C TYR A 246 5.54 2.96 24.85
N LEU A 247 5.77 2.46 23.63
CA LEU A 247 4.69 2.00 22.74
C LEU A 247 3.85 0.90 23.39
N LYS A 248 4.48 -0.07 24.05
CA LYS A 248 3.77 -1.12 24.79
C LYS A 248 2.85 -0.55 25.87
N ASN A 249 3.30 0.47 26.58
CA ASN A 249 2.51 1.09 27.65
C ASN A 249 1.34 1.94 27.10
N MET A 250 1.49 2.52 25.91
CA MET A 250 0.44 3.27 25.23
C MET A 250 -0.62 2.38 24.56
N LEU A 251 -0.24 1.16 24.19
CA LEU A 251 -1.09 0.24 23.43
C LEU A 251 -1.47 -0.97 24.31
N GLU A 252 -2.53 -0.82 25.09
CA GLU A 252 -3.02 -1.89 25.98
C GLU A 252 -3.22 -3.20 25.22
N GLY A 253 -2.84 -4.33 25.85
CA GLY A 253 -2.91 -5.66 25.24
C GLY A 253 -1.74 -5.96 24.28
N SER A 254 -0.80 -5.02 24.11
CA SER A 254 0.39 -5.24 23.29
C SER A 254 1.52 -5.91 24.08
N PHE A 255 2.45 -6.52 23.35
CA PHE A 255 3.68 -7.08 23.92
C PHE A 255 4.85 -6.97 22.96
N ILE A 256 6.06 -6.91 23.51
CA ILE A 256 7.31 -6.90 22.73
C ILE A 256 7.71 -8.35 22.46
N SER A 257 7.72 -8.77 21.20
CA SER A 257 8.10 -10.12 20.81
C SER A 257 9.60 -10.25 20.49
N ARG A 258 10.20 -9.19 19.97
CA ARG A 258 11.64 -9.10 19.68
C ARG A 258 12.15 -7.67 19.89
N ARG A 259 13.48 -7.47 19.85
CA ARG A 259 14.12 -6.14 20.05
C ARG A 259 13.65 -5.05 19.09
N ASN A 260 13.02 -5.41 17.99
CA ASN A 260 12.53 -4.49 16.97
C ASN A 260 11.10 -4.81 16.53
N THR A 261 10.34 -5.52 17.37
CA THR A 261 9.00 -6.00 17.01
C THR A 261 8.06 -5.90 18.21
N ILE A 262 6.98 -5.17 18.03
CA ILE A 262 5.84 -5.11 18.94
C ILE A 262 4.64 -5.78 18.29
N VAL A 263 3.83 -6.48 19.08
CA VAL A 263 2.57 -7.09 18.65
C VAL A 263 1.43 -6.38 19.34
N VAL A 264 0.44 -5.97 18.58
CA VAL A 264 -0.73 -5.24 19.08
C VAL A 264 -2.02 -5.96 18.71
N PRO A 265 -3.11 -5.81 19.48
CA PRO A 265 -4.43 -6.26 19.06
C PRO A 265 -4.84 -5.64 17.71
N GLY A 266 -5.52 -6.42 16.85
CA GLY A 266 -5.89 -5.97 15.52
C GLY A 266 -6.67 -4.64 15.46
N PRO A 267 -7.66 -4.39 16.35
CA PRO A 267 -8.37 -3.11 16.39
C PRO A 267 -7.49 -1.89 16.68
N LYS A 268 -6.30 -2.11 17.27
CA LYS A 268 -5.34 -1.04 17.60
C LYS A 268 -4.34 -0.73 16.47
N MET A 269 -4.47 -1.37 15.30
CA MET A 269 -3.56 -1.17 14.18
C MET A 269 -3.46 0.30 13.75
N GLY A 270 -4.59 0.98 13.58
CA GLY A 270 -4.63 2.38 13.17
C GLY A 270 -3.96 3.29 14.20
N LEU A 271 -4.31 3.13 15.49
CA LEU A 271 -3.70 3.89 16.57
C LEU A 271 -2.19 3.65 16.68
N ALA A 272 -1.75 2.39 16.57
CA ALA A 272 -0.33 2.06 16.58
C ALA A 272 0.41 2.72 15.41
N MET A 273 -0.20 2.75 14.23
CA MET A 273 0.35 3.44 13.06
C MET A 273 0.48 4.94 13.32
N GLU A 274 -0.56 5.59 13.84
CA GLU A 274 -0.51 7.01 14.15
C GLU A 274 0.61 7.33 15.18
N ILE A 275 0.70 6.57 16.26
CA ILE A 275 1.70 6.83 17.31
C ILE A 275 3.12 6.64 16.78
N ILE A 276 3.36 5.60 15.97
CA ILE A 276 4.70 5.29 15.43
C ILE A 276 5.10 6.24 14.31
N VAL A 277 4.18 6.55 13.39
CA VAL A 277 4.51 7.23 12.13
C VAL A 277 4.49 8.74 12.28
N THR A 278 3.66 9.32 13.15
CA THR A 278 3.57 10.78 13.35
C THR A 278 4.93 11.42 13.63
N PRO A 279 5.73 11.00 14.63
CA PRO A 279 7.02 11.62 14.91
C PRO A 279 8.01 11.46 13.75
N ILE A 280 7.90 10.40 12.97
CA ILE A 280 8.74 10.21 11.78
C ILE A 280 8.38 11.23 10.70
N ILE A 281 7.09 11.41 10.41
CA ILE A 281 6.63 12.40 9.42
C ILE A 281 7.00 13.81 9.84
N GLN A 282 6.78 14.18 11.10
CA GLN A 282 7.19 15.47 11.64
C GLN A 282 8.70 15.74 11.45
N HIS A 283 9.52 14.72 11.72
CA HIS A 283 10.96 14.82 11.50
C HIS A 283 11.31 14.98 10.01
N LEU A 284 10.66 14.23 9.13
CA LEU A 284 10.87 14.32 7.68
C LEU A 284 10.52 15.70 7.14
N ILE A 285 9.38 16.27 7.54
CA ILE A 285 8.96 17.64 7.16
C ILE A 285 9.97 18.67 7.66
N LYS A 286 10.28 18.63 8.96
CA LYS A 286 11.24 19.57 9.56
C LYS A 286 12.62 19.54 8.90
N THR A 287 13.11 18.35 8.53
CA THR A 287 14.43 18.21 7.89
C THR A 287 14.42 18.54 6.41
N SER A 288 13.25 18.58 5.78
CA SER A 288 13.10 18.99 4.38
C SER A 288 13.25 20.49 4.15
N GLU A 289 13.06 21.30 5.20
CA GLU A 289 13.16 22.75 5.16
C GLU A 289 14.60 23.27 5.42
N LEU A 290 15.48 22.38 5.89
CA LEU A 290 16.89 22.66 6.17
C LEU A 290 17.79 22.33 4.96
#